data_88736e7b99f85f0a62691b21f54296dd
#
_entry.id   88736e7b99f85f0a62691b21f54296dd
#
_cell.length_a   1.000
_cell.length_b   1.000
_cell.length_c   1.000
_cell.angle_alpha   90.00
_cell.angle_beta   90.00
_cell.angle_gamma   90.00
#
_symmetry.space_group_name_H-M   'P 1'
#
loop_
_entity.id
_entity.type
_entity.pdbx_description
1 polymer ?
#
loop_
_entity_poly.entity_id
_entity_poly.type
_entity_poly.pdbx_seq_one_letter_code
_entity_poly.pdbx_strand_id
1 'polypeptide(L)'
;MEGQEYFSQLQDRLIHSLVTSIFLYACESWTLTAELQFQRRIQAMEMRCCRKILHISYKDHVTNEEVRAKVLQAIGPHEDLLTVIKRRKLQWYGHVSRSSDLAKTVLKGTVKGGRRQGRQKKRREDNIREWTGLEFATSQWAVENREKRRNWL
;
A
#
# COMPACT_ATOMS: atom_id res chain seq x y z
N MET A 1 14.06 25.60 18.76
CA MET A 1 14.00 24.21 18.30
C MET A 1 12.57 23.67 18.34
N GLU A 2 11.81 23.84 19.43
CA GLU A 2 10.41 23.38 19.54
C GLU A 2 9.44 23.87 18.45
N GLY A 3 9.56 25.13 18.03
CA GLY A 3 8.68 25.66 16.98
C GLY A 3 8.83 25.02 15.59
N GLN A 4 10.01 24.53 15.27
CA GLN A 4 10.31 23.90 13.98
C GLN A 4 9.79 22.45 13.94
N GLU A 5 9.87 21.75 15.06
CA GLU A 5 9.29 20.40 15.22
C GLU A 5 7.77 20.44 15.14
N TYR A 6 7.13 21.39 15.83
CA TYR A 6 5.69 21.59 15.76
C TYR A 6 5.20 21.90 14.35
N PHE A 7 5.94 22.75 13.62
CA PHE A 7 5.60 23.08 12.23
C PHE A 7 5.73 21.87 11.30
N SER A 8 6.76 21.03 11.47
CA SER A 8 6.94 19.79 10.71
C SER A 8 5.82 18.79 10.99
N GLN A 9 5.37 18.67 12.23
CA GLN A 9 4.22 17.82 12.60
C GLN A 9 2.89 18.31 11.99
N LEU A 10 2.67 19.62 11.93
CA LEU A 10 1.51 20.19 11.25
C LEU A 10 1.54 19.92 9.75
N GLN A 11 2.67 20.08 9.10
CA GLN A 11 2.84 19.77 7.68
C GLN A 11 2.61 18.28 7.39
N ASP A 12 3.09 17.40 8.25
CA ASP A 12 2.85 15.96 8.13
C ASP A 12 1.35 15.65 8.22
N ARG A 13 0.65 16.18 9.21
CA ARG A 13 -0.81 16.04 9.36
C ARG A 13 -1.57 16.52 8.12
N LEU A 14 -1.16 17.65 7.54
CA LEU A 14 -1.76 18.18 6.31
C LEU A 14 -1.50 17.27 5.11
N ILE A 15 -0.29 16.73 4.96
CA ILE A 15 0.04 15.79 3.89
C ILE A 15 -0.75 14.49 4.05
N HIS A 16 -0.83 13.95 5.26
CA HIS A 16 -1.63 12.75 5.53
C HIS A 16 -3.12 12.96 5.28
N SER A 17 -3.69 14.07 5.73
CA SER A 17 -5.12 14.33 5.58
C SER A 17 -5.53 14.65 4.14
N LEU A 18 -4.71 15.35 3.38
CA LEU A 18 -5.05 15.81 2.03
C LEU A 18 -4.39 14.95 0.95
N VAL A 19 -3.07 14.87 0.92
CA VAL A 19 -2.34 14.22 -0.18
C VAL A 19 -2.46 12.70 -0.08
N THR A 20 -2.18 12.13 1.09
CA THR A 20 -2.19 10.68 1.29
C THR A 20 -3.61 10.12 1.18
N SER A 21 -4.62 10.81 1.66
CA SER A 21 -6.02 10.37 1.55
C SER A 21 -6.50 10.35 0.11
N ILE A 22 -6.19 11.37 -0.70
CA ILE A 22 -6.50 11.41 -2.13
C ILE A 22 -5.73 10.31 -2.87
N PHE A 23 -4.46 10.14 -2.56
CA PHE A 23 -3.61 9.12 -3.18
C PHE A 23 -4.09 7.70 -2.88
N LEU A 24 -4.51 7.43 -1.64
CA LEU A 24 -5.02 6.13 -1.22
C LEU A 24 -6.48 5.88 -1.62
N TYR A 25 -7.14 6.86 -2.24
CA TYR A 25 -8.52 6.68 -2.69
C TYR A 25 -8.61 5.51 -3.68
N ALA A 26 -9.51 4.58 -3.41
CA ALA A 26 -9.74 3.38 -4.21
C ALA A 26 -8.47 2.54 -4.52
N CYS A 27 -7.40 2.65 -3.72
CA CYS A 27 -6.16 1.89 -3.91
C CYS A 27 -6.38 0.37 -3.84
N GLU A 28 -7.46 -0.08 -3.23
CA GLU A 28 -7.89 -1.48 -3.18
C GLU A 28 -8.19 -2.04 -4.57
N SER A 29 -8.69 -1.19 -5.49
CA SER A 29 -9.02 -1.58 -6.87
C SER A 29 -7.78 -1.68 -7.78
N TRP A 30 -6.66 -1.06 -7.41
CA TRP A 30 -5.47 -1.03 -8.26
C TRP A 30 -4.86 -2.42 -8.42
N THR A 31 -4.40 -2.74 -9.62
CA THR A 31 -3.56 -3.90 -9.85
C THR A 31 -2.11 -3.49 -9.61
N LEU A 32 -1.54 -3.92 -8.48
CA LEU A 32 -0.10 -3.75 -8.25
C LEU A 32 0.62 -4.74 -9.16
N THR A 33 1.04 -4.27 -10.31
CA THR A 33 1.94 -5.03 -11.17
C THR A 33 3.24 -5.28 -10.42
N ALA A 34 3.87 -6.43 -10.66
CA ALA A 34 5.21 -6.72 -10.12
C ALA A 34 6.28 -5.81 -10.71
N GLU A 35 5.89 -4.85 -11.55
CA GLU A 35 6.82 -3.88 -12.10
C GLU A 35 7.42 -3.08 -10.95
N LEU A 36 8.70 -3.31 -10.77
CA LEU A 36 9.58 -2.56 -9.86
C LEU A 36 9.38 -1.03 -10.04
N GLN A 37 9.01 -0.61 -11.25
CA GLN A 37 8.76 0.78 -11.61
C GLN A 37 7.55 1.37 -10.87
N PHE A 38 6.45 0.62 -10.71
CA PHE A 38 5.27 1.14 -10.00
C PHE A 38 5.54 1.31 -8.51
N GLN A 39 6.20 0.34 -7.89
CA GLN A 39 6.60 0.44 -6.48
C GLN A 39 7.58 1.59 -6.27
N ARG A 40 8.56 1.75 -7.16
CA ARG A 40 9.52 2.88 -7.13
C ARG A 40 8.82 4.23 -7.27
N ARG A 41 7.78 4.36 -8.09
CA ARG A 41 7.01 5.60 -8.23
C ARG A 41 6.28 5.97 -6.94
N ILE A 42 5.69 5.00 -6.24
CA ILE A 42 5.05 5.22 -4.94
C ILE A 42 6.08 5.69 -3.92
N GLN A 43 7.21 5.00 -3.81
CA GLN A 43 8.30 5.38 -2.91
C GLN A 43 8.90 6.75 -3.26
N ALA A 44 9.05 7.06 -4.54
CA ALA A 44 9.55 8.37 -4.99
C ALA A 44 8.59 9.50 -4.61
N MET A 45 7.27 9.28 -4.73
CA MET A 45 6.25 10.24 -4.28
C MET A 45 6.34 10.46 -2.78
N GLU A 46 6.40 9.40 -2.00
CA GLU A 46 6.54 9.45 -0.54
C GLU A 46 7.79 10.24 -0.12
N MET A 47 8.96 9.89 -0.69
CA MET A 47 10.21 10.58 -0.41
C MET A 47 10.17 12.06 -0.84
N ARG A 48 9.43 12.38 -1.89
CA ARG A 48 9.22 13.80 -2.29
C ARG A 48 8.42 14.55 -1.23
N CYS A 49 7.38 13.95 -0.65
CA CYS A 49 6.62 14.55 0.44
C CYS A 49 7.49 14.75 1.69
N CYS A 50 8.23 13.72 2.08
CA CYS A 50 9.14 13.79 3.23
C CYS A 50 10.20 14.90 3.08
N ARG A 51 10.81 15.00 1.90
CA ARG A 51 11.78 16.08 1.63
C ARG A 51 11.15 17.47 1.71
N LYS A 52 9.91 17.62 1.26
CA LYS A 52 9.19 18.89 1.37
C LYS A 52 8.90 19.27 2.80
N ILE A 53 8.49 18.33 3.65
CA ILE A 53 8.27 18.55 5.09
C ILE A 53 9.57 19.00 5.77
N LEU A 54 10.69 18.37 5.42
CA LEU A 54 12.00 18.64 6.01
C LEU A 54 12.73 19.81 5.34
N HIS A 55 12.12 20.49 4.34
CA HIS A 55 12.74 21.56 3.55
C HIS A 55 14.07 21.17 2.90
N ILE A 56 14.24 19.87 2.57
CA ILE A 56 15.45 19.35 1.92
C ILE A 56 15.36 19.59 0.42
N SER A 57 16.34 20.31 -0.11
CA SER A 57 16.46 20.61 -1.54
C SER A 57 17.20 19.48 -2.28
N TYR A 58 16.98 19.39 -3.58
CA TYR A 58 17.79 18.52 -4.46
C TYR A 58 19.30 18.80 -4.39
N LYS A 59 19.69 20.05 -4.13
CA LYS A 59 21.08 20.47 -4.01
C LYS A 59 21.80 19.89 -2.79
N ASP A 60 21.05 19.47 -1.79
CA ASP A 60 21.61 18.98 -0.52
C ASP A 60 22.14 17.55 -0.63
N HIS A 61 21.85 16.85 -1.73
CA HIS A 61 22.30 15.49 -2.03
C HIS A 61 22.05 14.46 -0.90
N VAL A 62 20.97 14.67 -0.10
CA VAL A 62 20.62 13.79 1.02
C VAL A 62 20.01 12.49 0.51
N THR A 63 20.50 11.35 1.00
CA THR A 63 20.00 10.01 0.62
C THR A 63 18.59 9.75 1.16
N ASN A 64 17.88 8.77 0.60
CA ASN A 64 16.55 8.40 1.09
C ASN A 64 16.58 7.84 2.52
N GLU A 65 17.65 7.16 2.89
CA GLU A 65 17.86 6.59 4.22
C GLU A 65 18.03 7.69 5.28
N GLU A 66 18.82 8.70 4.96
CA GLU A 66 18.98 9.88 5.82
C GLU A 66 17.68 10.69 5.94
N VAL A 67 16.90 10.81 4.86
CA VAL A 67 15.58 11.45 4.90
C VAL A 67 14.66 10.69 5.85
N ARG A 68 14.61 9.36 5.77
CA ARG A 68 13.80 8.53 6.68
C ARG A 68 14.23 8.68 8.14
N ALA A 69 15.53 8.70 8.41
CA ALA A 69 16.05 8.92 9.76
C ALA A 69 15.64 10.28 10.32
N LYS A 70 15.72 11.34 9.52
CA LYS A 70 15.28 12.70 9.90
C LYS A 70 13.77 12.77 10.11
N VAL A 71 12.95 12.10 9.27
CA VAL A 71 11.50 12.00 9.45
C VAL A 71 11.17 11.30 10.76
N LEU A 72 11.82 10.18 11.05
CA LEU A 72 11.63 9.45 12.30
C LEU A 72 11.94 10.31 13.52
N GLN A 73 12.97 11.15 13.45
CA GLN A 73 13.35 12.04 14.53
C GLN A 73 12.39 13.24 14.69
N ALA A 74 11.91 13.83 13.58
CA ALA A 74 11.10 15.05 13.61
C ALA A 74 9.60 14.80 13.84
N ILE A 75 9.08 13.67 13.30
CA ILE A 75 7.64 13.38 13.25
C ILE A 75 7.32 12.14 14.08
N GLY A 76 8.25 11.19 14.16
CA GLY A 76 8.07 9.89 14.80
C GLY A 76 7.91 8.74 13.82
N PRO A 77 7.47 7.56 14.30
CA PRO A 77 7.31 6.37 13.47
C PRO A 77 6.31 6.62 12.34
N HIS A 78 6.77 6.44 11.10
CA HIS A 78 5.98 6.60 9.89
C HIS A 78 5.89 5.27 9.14
N GLU A 79 4.68 4.86 8.80
CA GLU A 79 4.47 3.64 8.02
C GLU A 79 4.66 3.92 6.53
N ASP A 80 5.45 3.08 5.87
CA ASP A 80 5.72 3.17 4.42
C ASP A 80 4.41 3.08 3.61
N LEU A 81 4.22 4.00 2.69
CA LEU A 81 2.99 4.14 1.91
C LEU A 81 2.64 2.85 1.13
N LEU A 82 3.66 2.14 0.65
CA LEU A 82 3.48 0.85 -0.01
C LEU A 82 2.90 -0.21 0.94
N THR A 83 3.35 -0.21 2.19
CA THR A 83 2.83 -1.12 3.24
C THR A 83 1.38 -0.80 3.56
N VAL A 84 1.02 0.48 3.66
CA VAL A 84 -0.38 0.92 3.84
C VAL A 84 -1.27 0.42 2.69
N ILE A 85 -0.81 0.53 1.45
CA ILE A 85 -1.55 0.04 0.28
C ILE A 85 -1.74 -1.48 0.35
N LYS A 86 -0.68 -2.23 0.63
CA LYS A 86 -0.75 -3.69 0.77
C LYS A 86 -1.75 -4.11 1.85
N ARG A 87 -1.67 -3.47 3.03
CA ARG A 87 -2.59 -3.71 4.14
C ARG A 87 -4.05 -3.43 3.77
N ARG A 88 -4.37 -2.29 3.14
CA ARG A 88 -5.72 -1.97 2.67
C ARG A 88 -6.24 -2.99 1.68
N LYS A 89 -5.42 -3.44 0.74
CA LYS A 89 -5.79 -4.48 -0.23
C LYS A 89 -6.09 -5.82 0.44
N LEU A 90 -5.31 -6.23 1.43
CA LEU A 90 -5.55 -7.45 2.19
C LEU A 90 -6.83 -7.34 3.03
N GLN A 91 -7.07 -6.18 3.66
CA GLN A 91 -8.32 -5.92 4.40
C GLN A 91 -9.54 -5.99 3.48
N TRP A 92 -9.47 -5.34 2.31
CA TRP A 92 -10.54 -5.41 1.31
C TRP A 92 -10.77 -6.83 0.80
N TYR A 93 -9.71 -7.57 0.47
CA TYR A 93 -9.78 -8.98 0.11
C TYR A 93 -10.48 -9.80 1.20
N GLY A 94 -10.09 -9.60 2.44
CA GLY A 94 -10.72 -10.25 3.59
C GLY A 94 -12.19 -9.91 3.74
N HIS A 95 -12.59 -8.67 3.45
CA HIS A 95 -13.98 -8.25 3.48
C HIS A 95 -14.79 -8.93 2.38
N VAL A 96 -14.34 -8.83 1.13
CA VAL A 96 -15.04 -9.41 -0.03
C VAL A 96 -15.12 -10.93 0.04
N SER A 97 -14.08 -11.60 0.53
CA SER A 97 -14.09 -13.08 0.65
C SER A 97 -15.17 -13.59 1.60
N ARG A 98 -15.57 -12.80 2.61
CA ARG A 98 -16.64 -13.14 3.56
C ARG A 98 -18.02 -12.70 3.11
N SER A 99 -18.12 -11.76 2.18
CA SER A 99 -19.43 -11.34 1.67
C SER A 99 -20.05 -12.45 0.82
N SER A 100 -21.38 -12.48 0.77
CA SER A 100 -22.15 -13.35 -0.13
C SER A 100 -22.48 -12.65 -1.46
N ASP A 101 -21.96 -11.46 -1.66
CA ASP A 101 -22.33 -10.55 -2.74
C ASP A 101 -21.67 -10.86 -4.07
N LEU A 102 -22.14 -10.16 -5.12
CA LEU A 102 -21.59 -10.19 -6.48
C LEU A 102 -20.07 -9.94 -6.48
N ALA A 103 -19.56 -9.11 -5.56
CA ALA A 103 -18.15 -8.82 -5.42
C ALA A 103 -17.28 -10.08 -5.19
N LYS A 104 -17.79 -11.05 -4.41
CA LYS A 104 -17.12 -12.36 -4.20
C LYS A 104 -17.10 -13.17 -5.50
N THR A 105 -18.22 -13.16 -6.24
CA THR A 105 -18.30 -13.84 -7.54
C THR A 105 -17.34 -13.24 -8.55
N VAL A 106 -17.23 -11.90 -8.61
CA VAL A 106 -16.27 -11.19 -9.47
C VAL A 106 -14.82 -11.47 -9.05
N LEU A 107 -14.55 -11.58 -7.74
CA LEU A 107 -13.21 -11.90 -7.23
C LEU A 107 -12.77 -13.31 -7.61
N LYS A 108 -13.69 -14.29 -7.54
CA LYS A 108 -13.43 -15.71 -7.82
C LYS A 108 -13.75 -16.12 -9.26
N GLY A 109 -14.59 -15.34 -9.94
CA GLY A 109 -15.13 -15.67 -11.25
C GLY A 109 -14.09 -15.59 -12.36
N THR A 110 -14.15 -16.56 -13.25
CA THR A 110 -13.46 -16.51 -14.54
C THR A 110 -14.49 -16.17 -15.61
N VAL A 111 -14.19 -15.16 -16.42
CA VAL A 111 -15.04 -14.81 -17.58
C VAL A 111 -14.90 -15.92 -18.63
N LYS A 112 -16.04 -16.48 -19.08
CA LYS A 112 -16.06 -17.43 -20.19
C LYS A 112 -15.57 -16.74 -21.46
N GLY A 113 -14.53 -17.27 -22.09
CA GLY A 113 -13.96 -16.77 -23.33
C GLY A 113 -12.55 -17.26 -23.56
N GLY A 114 -12.16 -17.41 -24.82
CA GLY A 114 -10.81 -17.77 -25.22
C GLY A 114 -9.83 -16.64 -24.87
N ARG A 115 -8.69 -17.04 -24.35
CA ARG A 115 -7.62 -16.09 -24.01
C ARG A 115 -6.85 -15.68 -25.27
N ARG A 116 -6.64 -14.37 -25.47
CA ARG A 116 -5.74 -13.89 -26.51
C ARG A 116 -4.30 -14.31 -26.21
N GLN A 117 -3.52 -14.64 -27.26
CA GLN A 117 -2.09 -14.92 -27.15
C GLN A 117 -1.36 -13.72 -26.51
N GLY A 118 -0.45 -13.98 -25.58
CA GLY A 118 0.35 -12.98 -24.92
C GLY A 118 0.79 -13.39 -23.50
N ARG A 119 1.70 -12.61 -22.91
CA ARG A 119 2.18 -12.81 -21.55
C ARG A 119 1.04 -12.81 -20.55
N GLN A 120 1.09 -13.69 -19.58
CA GLN A 120 0.13 -13.74 -18.49
C GLN A 120 0.15 -12.44 -17.69
N LYS A 121 -0.99 -11.73 -17.63
CA LYS A 121 -1.14 -10.57 -16.74
C LYS A 121 -1.19 -11.05 -15.29
N LYS A 122 -0.46 -10.38 -14.41
CA LYS A 122 -0.50 -10.64 -12.97
C LYS A 122 -1.93 -10.43 -12.45
N ARG A 123 -2.46 -11.41 -11.74
CA ARG A 123 -3.79 -11.36 -11.12
C ARG A 123 -3.70 -10.82 -9.68
N ARG A 124 -4.82 -10.44 -9.11
CA ARG A 124 -4.89 -10.07 -7.67
C ARG A 124 -4.47 -11.21 -6.76
N GLU A 125 -4.84 -12.43 -7.12
CA GLU A 125 -4.47 -13.66 -6.40
C GLU A 125 -2.95 -13.82 -6.31
N ASP A 126 -2.22 -13.49 -7.37
CA ASP A 126 -0.76 -13.55 -7.37
C ASP A 126 -0.16 -12.57 -6.36
N ASN A 127 -0.75 -11.38 -6.21
CA ASN A 127 -0.33 -10.41 -5.19
C ASN A 127 -0.61 -10.91 -3.77
N ILE A 128 -1.76 -11.53 -3.55
CA ILE A 128 -2.12 -12.10 -2.24
C ILE A 128 -1.14 -13.21 -1.88
N ARG A 129 -0.87 -14.13 -2.80
CA ARG A 129 0.13 -15.20 -2.61
C ARG A 129 1.52 -14.64 -2.30
N GLU A 130 1.95 -13.62 -3.05
CA GLU A 130 3.27 -13.00 -2.87
C GLU A 130 3.41 -12.33 -1.50
N TRP A 131 2.36 -11.66 -1.01
CA TRP A 131 2.42 -10.91 0.25
C TRP A 131 2.17 -11.77 1.49
N THR A 132 1.38 -12.83 1.37
CA THR A 132 1.01 -13.70 2.48
C THR A 132 1.82 -14.98 2.53
N GLY A 133 2.49 -15.35 1.44
CA GLY A 133 3.17 -16.65 1.30
C GLY A 133 2.22 -17.86 1.24
N LEU A 134 0.90 -17.62 1.20
CA LEU A 134 -0.11 -18.68 1.24
C LEU A 134 -0.75 -18.91 -0.14
N GLU A 135 -1.10 -20.14 -0.43
CA GLU A 135 -1.94 -20.45 -1.57
C GLU A 135 -3.33 -19.81 -1.44
N PHE A 136 -3.97 -19.53 -2.57
CA PHE A 136 -5.27 -18.84 -2.60
C PHE A 136 -6.35 -19.57 -1.78
N ALA A 137 -6.45 -20.89 -1.88
CA ALA A 137 -7.42 -21.68 -1.09
C ALA A 137 -7.15 -21.57 0.41
N THR A 138 -5.89 -21.65 0.83
CA THR A 138 -5.46 -21.53 2.23
C THR A 138 -5.70 -20.10 2.74
N SER A 139 -5.47 -19.09 1.89
CA SER A 139 -5.72 -17.70 2.24
C SER A 139 -7.21 -17.43 2.46
N GLN A 140 -8.09 -18.01 1.65
CA GLN A 140 -9.54 -17.90 1.84
C GLN A 140 -9.99 -18.53 3.16
N TRP A 141 -9.53 -19.74 3.45
CA TRP A 141 -9.85 -20.40 4.71
C TRP A 141 -9.37 -19.61 5.94
N ALA A 142 -8.16 -19.04 5.89
CA ALA A 142 -7.62 -18.22 6.97
C ALA A 142 -8.40 -16.92 7.18
N VAL A 143 -8.95 -16.32 6.11
CA VAL A 143 -9.78 -15.12 6.19
C VAL A 143 -11.17 -15.40 6.76
N GLU A 144 -11.74 -16.58 6.50
CA GLU A 144 -13.02 -17.02 7.05
C GLU A 144 -12.90 -17.30 8.56
N ASN A 145 -11.72 -17.68 9.03
CA ASN A 145 -11.45 -17.94 10.45
C ASN A 145 -11.02 -16.67 11.19
N ARG A 146 -11.87 -16.20 12.14
CA ARG A 146 -11.68 -14.92 12.86
C ARG A 146 -10.39 -14.86 13.69
N GLU A 147 -9.96 -15.95 14.28
CA GLU A 147 -8.75 -15.99 15.13
C GLU A 147 -7.46 -15.85 14.30
N LYS A 148 -7.38 -16.53 13.17
CA LYS A 148 -6.20 -16.49 12.29
C LYS A 148 -6.04 -15.15 11.59
N ARG A 149 -7.14 -14.43 11.34
CA ARG A 149 -7.12 -13.10 10.71
C ARG A 149 -6.36 -12.06 11.50
N ARG A 150 -6.36 -12.13 12.84
CA ARG A 150 -5.63 -11.18 13.70
C ARG A 150 -4.12 -11.20 13.46
N ASN A 151 -3.58 -12.32 13.02
CA ASN A 151 -2.15 -12.50 12.77
C ASN A 151 -1.74 -12.09 11.34
N TRP A 152 -2.70 -11.66 10.51
CA TRP A 152 -2.50 -11.28 9.11
C TRP A 152 -2.43 -9.77 8.87
N LEU A 153 -2.92 -8.98 9.80
CA LEU A 153 -3.03 -7.52 9.75
C LEU A 153 -2.05 -6.87 10.73
#